data_71d08c52b6c380db97b38ea61c40673a
#
_entry.id   71d08c52b6c380db97b38ea61c40673a
#
_cell.length_a   1.000
_cell.length_b   1.000
_cell.length_c   1.000
_cell.angle_alpha   90.00
_cell.angle_beta   90.00
_cell.angle_gamma   90.00
#
_symmetry.space_group_name_H-M   'P 1'
#
loop_
_entity.id
_entity.type
_entity.pdbx_description
1 polymer ?
#
loop_
_entity_poly.entity_id
_entity_poly.type
_entity_poly.pdbx_seq_one_letter_code
_entity_poly.pdbx_strand_id
1 'polypeptide(L)'
;MFFKQYKYKNMEHIKELMAEYMALASKQDVKSKERRDEIHRYLSANATEEDKKYISEVVVDRVANLKLEVATLREQLTETDYKLLPLRYIAQKYFGKSAAWLSQRLNGSEVRGHVYTLNSEQKDIFNRAVQEIGQRISSLQLA
;
A
#
# COMPACT_ATOMS: atom_id res chain seq x y z
N MET A 1 -12.24 -40.06 5.19
CA MET A 1 -13.25 -39.02 4.95
C MET A 1 -13.14 -37.85 5.93
N PHE A 2 -13.05 -38.10 7.23
CA PHE A 2 -12.94 -37.03 8.25
C PHE A 2 -11.69 -36.13 8.09
N PHE A 3 -10.52 -36.68 7.73
CA PHE A 3 -9.27 -35.92 7.59
C PHE A 3 -9.29 -34.92 6.43
N LYS A 4 -9.94 -35.24 5.31
CA LYS A 4 -10.07 -34.30 4.19
C LYS A 4 -10.95 -33.11 4.55
N GLN A 5 -12.03 -33.32 5.29
CA GLN A 5 -12.97 -32.26 5.68
C GLN A 5 -12.36 -31.31 6.71
N TYR A 6 -11.56 -31.83 7.64
CA TYR A 6 -10.78 -31.01 8.58
C TYR A 6 -9.72 -30.17 7.87
N LYS A 7 -9.05 -30.75 6.89
CA LYS A 7 -8.02 -30.09 6.11
C LYS A 7 -8.58 -28.92 5.29
N TYR A 8 -9.73 -29.11 4.64
CA TYR A 8 -10.40 -28.04 3.89
C TYR A 8 -10.88 -26.91 4.80
N LYS A 9 -11.44 -27.24 5.94
CA LYS A 9 -11.95 -26.25 6.90
C LYS A 9 -10.83 -25.41 7.51
N ASN A 10 -9.69 -26.01 7.77
CA ASN A 10 -8.51 -25.32 8.26
C ASN A 10 -7.90 -24.40 7.18
N MET A 11 -7.81 -24.87 5.95
CA MET A 11 -7.27 -24.08 4.82
C MET A 11 -8.16 -22.86 4.51
N GLU A 12 -9.48 -22.99 4.53
CA GLU A 12 -10.39 -21.84 4.37
C GLU A 12 -10.19 -20.81 5.48
N HIS A 13 -10.04 -21.26 6.70
CA HIS A 13 -9.78 -20.38 7.84
C HIS A 13 -8.44 -19.62 7.67
N ILE A 14 -7.40 -20.30 7.22
CA ILE A 14 -6.10 -19.67 6.91
C ILE A 14 -6.25 -18.63 5.80
N LYS A 15 -7.01 -18.94 4.75
CA LYS A 15 -7.29 -17.99 3.66
C LYS A 15 -8.01 -16.74 4.14
N GLU A 16 -9.01 -16.89 5.00
CA GLU A 16 -9.74 -15.78 5.62
C GLU A 16 -8.81 -14.89 6.47
N LEU A 17 -7.99 -15.52 7.33
CA LEU A 17 -7.03 -14.79 8.15
C LEU A 17 -5.98 -14.05 7.33
N MET A 18 -5.49 -14.65 6.24
CA MET A 18 -4.55 -13.98 5.34
C MET A 18 -5.19 -12.82 4.59
N ALA A 19 -6.44 -12.97 4.13
CA ALA A 19 -7.17 -11.88 3.50
C ALA A 19 -7.37 -10.70 4.47
N GLU A 20 -7.74 -10.97 5.71
CA GLU A 20 -7.87 -9.96 6.77
C GLU A 20 -6.52 -9.29 7.06
N TYR A 21 -5.46 -10.07 7.22
CA TYR A 21 -4.12 -9.55 7.44
C TYR A 21 -3.67 -8.61 6.32
N MET A 22 -3.88 -9.00 5.08
CA MET A 22 -3.53 -8.17 3.91
C MET A 22 -4.36 -6.89 3.84
N ALA A 23 -5.65 -6.95 4.18
CA ALA A 23 -6.51 -5.76 4.24
C ALA A 23 -6.06 -4.78 5.32
N LEU A 24 -5.48 -5.26 6.42
CA LEU A 24 -4.98 -4.45 7.53
C LEU A 24 -3.52 -4.00 7.34
N ALA A 25 -2.80 -4.53 6.37
CA ALA A 25 -1.36 -4.30 6.20
C ALA A 25 -0.99 -2.83 6.01
N SER A 26 -1.85 -2.05 5.33
CA SER A 26 -1.63 -0.62 5.08
C SER A 26 -2.12 0.29 6.21
N LYS A 27 -2.86 -0.23 7.18
CA LYS A 27 -3.43 0.55 8.27
C LYS A 27 -2.44 0.68 9.42
N GLN A 28 -2.29 1.90 9.93
CA GLN A 28 -1.32 2.21 10.98
C GLN A 28 -1.96 2.43 12.37
N ASP A 29 -3.27 2.33 12.48
CA ASP A 29 -3.96 2.47 13.76
C ASP A 29 -3.68 1.30 14.71
N VAL A 30 -3.80 1.56 16.00
CA VAL A 30 -3.48 0.60 17.06
C VAL A 30 -4.30 -0.69 16.95
N LYS A 31 -5.59 -0.60 16.68
CA LYS A 31 -6.47 -1.77 16.55
C LYS A 31 -6.07 -2.67 15.39
N SER A 32 -5.74 -2.09 14.24
CA SER A 32 -5.29 -2.85 13.07
C SER A 32 -3.96 -3.55 13.33
N LYS A 33 -3.04 -2.88 14.02
CA LYS A 33 -1.76 -3.45 14.42
C LYS A 33 -1.94 -4.62 15.39
N GLU A 34 -2.75 -4.44 16.41
CA GLU A 34 -3.06 -5.49 17.39
C GLU A 34 -3.69 -6.71 16.72
N ARG A 35 -4.62 -6.49 15.78
CA ARG A 35 -5.25 -7.58 15.03
C ARG A 35 -4.24 -8.32 14.15
N ARG A 36 -3.35 -7.62 13.47
CA ARG A 36 -2.26 -8.25 12.70
C ARG A 36 -1.36 -9.10 13.61
N ASP A 37 -1.01 -8.60 14.78
CA ASP A 37 -0.19 -9.33 15.74
C ASP A 37 -0.89 -10.59 16.25
N GLU A 38 -2.20 -10.54 16.48
CA GLU A 38 -3.01 -11.71 16.85
C GLU A 38 -3.01 -12.77 15.74
N ILE A 39 -3.25 -12.36 14.50
CA ILE A 39 -3.23 -13.25 13.34
C ILE A 39 -1.85 -13.89 13.18
N HIS A 40 -0.79 -13.09 13.28
CA HIS A 40 0.58 -13.57 13.18
C HIS A 40 0.88 -14.63 14.25
N ARG A 41 0.51 -14.38 15.51
CA ARG A 41 0.69 -15.34 16.61
C ARG A 41 -0.07 -16.63 16.38
N TYR A 42 -1.32 -16.52 15.95
CA TYR A 42 -2.14 -17.69 15.64
C TYR A 42 -1.54 -18.55 14.51
N LEU A 43 -1.15 -17.92 13.41
CA LEU A 43 -0.54 -18.60 12.27
C LEU A 43 0.80 -19.24 12.64
N SER A 44 1.63 -18.56 13.43
CA SER A 44 2.91 -19.11 13.89
C SER A 44 2.74 -20.35 14.77
N ALA A 45 1.68 -20.40 15.56
CA ALA A 45 1.40 -21.53 16.46
C ALA A 45 0.67 -22.70 15.78
N ASN A 46 -0.17 -22.44 14.77
CA ASN A 46 -1.12 -23.43 14.26
C ASN A 46 -0.95 -23.78 12.78
N ALA A 47 -0.14 -23.03 12.02
CA ALA A 47 0.04 -23.27 10.59
C ALA A 47 0.79 -24.60 10.33
N THR A 48 0.22 -25.42 9.45
CA THR A 48 0.88 -26.62 8.92
C THR A 48 1.90 -26.25 7.84
N GLU A 49 2.70 -27.19 7.36
CA GLU A 49 3.64 -26.94 6.26
C GLU A 49 2.93 -26.52 4.96
N GLU A 50 1.74 -27.06 4.69
CA GLU A 50 0.92 -26.64 3.55
C GLU A 50 0.38 -25.21 3.75
N ASP A 51 -0.04 -24.87 4.94
CA ASP A 51 -0.49 -23.51 5.28
C ASP A 51 0.65 -22.51 5.12
N LYS A 52 1.84 -22.84 5.56
CA LYS A 52 3.04 -22.00 5.40
C LYS A 52 3.39 -21.78 3.93
N LYS A 53 3.24 -22.81 3.10
CA LYS A 53 3.44 -22.69 1.64
C LYS A 53 2.45 -21.71 1.03
N TYR A 54 1.17 -21.83 1.37
CA TYR A 54 0.12 -20.92 0.92
C TYR A 54 0.40 -19.48 1.37
N ILE A 55 0.74 -19.27 2.65
CA ILE A 55 1.07 -17.97 3.21
C ILE A 55 2.24 -17.34 2.44
N SER A 56 3.29 -18.10 2.18
CA SER A 56 4.45 -17.66 1.42
C SER A 56 4.07 -17.22 0.00
N GLU A 57 3.23 -17.97 -0.69
CA GLU A 57 2.74 -17.64 -2.03
C GLU A 57 1.94 -16.33 -2.04
N VAL A 58 1.06 -16.14 -1.06
CA VAL A 58 0.26 -14.90 -0.92
C VAL A 58 1.16 -13.69 -0.69
N VAL A 59 2.16 -13.82 0.18
CA VAL A 59 3.12 -12.72 0.45
C VAL A 59 3.95 -12.39 -0.78
N VAL A 60 4.44 -13.39 -1.50
CA VAL A 60 5.21 -13.20 -2.74
C VAL A 60 4.37 -12.50 -3.80
N ASP A 61 3.13 -12.91 -4.01
CA ASP A 61 2.20 -12.27 -4.95
C ASP A 61 1.94 -10.80 -4.57
N ARG A 62 1.75 -10.52 -3.30
CA ARG A 62 1.53 -9.14 -2.82
C ARG A 62 2.74 -8.25 -3.08
N VAL A 63 3.94 -8.74 -2.82
CA VAL A 63 5.19 -8.00 -3.10
C VAL A 63 5.36 -7.75 -4.59
N ALA A 64 5.08 -8.73 -5.43
CA ALA A 64 5.14 -8.58 -6.89
C ALA A 64 4.14 -7.52 -7.40
N ASN A 65 2.91 -7.54 -6.90
CA ASN A 65 1.88 -6.56 -7.26
C ASN A 65 2.24 -5.14 -6.80
N LEU A 66 2.82 -4.99 -5.61
CA LEU A 66 3.31 -3.70 -5.11
C LEU A 66 4.41 -3.14 -6.00
N LYS A 67 5.35 -3.97 -6.44
CA LYS A 67 6.42 -3.56 -7.38
C LYS A 67 5.85 -3.12 -8.72
N LEU A 68 4.82 -3.80 -9.22
CA LEU A 68 4.14 -3.44 -10.46
C LEU A 68 3.42 -2.09 -10.34
N GLU A 69 2.70 -1.85 -9.25
CA GLU A 69 2.04 -0.56 -8.98
C GLU A 69 3.04 0.59 -8.95
N VAL A 70 4.17 0.39 -8.27
CA VAL A 70 5.26 1.37 -8.18
C VAL A 70 5.83 1.68 -9.56
N ALA A 71 6.11 0.65 -10.37
CA ALA A 71 6.60 0.84 -11.73
C ALA A 71 5.59 1.64 -12.57
N THR A 72 4.31 1.33 -12.46
CA THR A 72 3.25 2.04 -13.18
C THR A 72 3.17 3.51 -12.79
N LEU A 73 3.28 3.86 -11.52
CA LEU A 73 3.30 5.25 -11.07
C LEU A 73 4.52 6.00 -11.59
N ARG A 74 5.69 5.38 -11.58
CA ARG A 74 6.91 5.97 -12.15
C ARG A 74 6.79 6.22 -13.64
N GLU A 75 6.18 5.28 -14.38
CA GLU A 75 5.98 5.41 -15.81
C GLU A 75 5.01 6.52 -16.20
N GLN A 76 4.03 6.81 -15.32
CA GLN A 76 3.05 7.87 -15.54
C GLN A 76 3.62 9.28 -15.40
N LEU A 77 4.71 9.45 -14.65
CA LEU A 77 5.34 10.74 -14.39
C LEU A 77 6.70 10.82 -15.05
N THR A 78 6.87 11.83 -15.92
CA THR A 78 8.17 12.15 -16.55
C THR A 78 9.05 12.95 -15.60
N GLU A 79 10.33 13.09 -15.94
CA GLU A 79 11.25 13.98 -15.22
C GLU A 79 10.75 15.44 -15.20
N THR A 80 10.18 15.90 -16.30
CA THR A 80 9.56 17.22 -16.39
C THR A 80 8.38 17.37 -15.45
N ASP A 81 7.52 16.35 -15.37
CA ASP A 81 6.38 16.35 -14.44
C ASP A 81 6.85 16.52 -13.00
N TYR A 82 7.89 15.78 -12.58
CA TYR A 82 8.47 15.92 -11.25
C TYR A 82 8.98 17.34 -10.96
N LYS A 83 9.60 17.98 -11.94
CA LYS A 83 10.08 19.37 -11.80
C LYS A 83 8.94 20.37 -11.65
N LEU A 84 7.81 20.12 -12.31
CA LEU A 84 6.63 20.98 -12.25
C LEU A 84 5.81 20.81 -10.98
N LEU A 85 5.89 19.64 -10.34
CA LEU A 85 5.07 19.32 -9.17
C LEU A 85 5.62 19.99 -7.90
N PRO A 86 4.82 20.83 -7.21
CA PRO A 86 5.17 21.40 -5.91
C PRO A 86 4.96 20.36 -4.81
N LEU A 87 5.80 19.32 -4.76
CA LEU A 87 5.62 18.15 -3.89
C LEU A 87 5.52 18.51 -2.41
N ARG A 88 6.32 19.46 -1.94
CA ARG A 88 6.27 19.91 -0.55
C ARG A 88 4.92 20.53 -0.18
N TYR A 89 4.41 21.37 -1.05
CA TYR A 89 3.11 22.01 -0.87
C TYR A 89 1.98 20.98 -0.87
N ILE A 90 1.99 20.07 -1.84
CA ILE A 90 0.99 18.99 -1.95
C ILE A 90 1.03 18.09 -0.70
N ALA A 91 2.21 17.65 -0.29
CA ALA A 91 2.37 16.79 0.87
C ALA A 91 1.83 17.45 2.15
N GLN A 92 2.19 18.69 2.39
CA GLN A 92 1.78 19.41 3.60
C GLN A 92 0.30 19.77 3.60
N LYS A 93 -0.20 20.34 2.50
CA LYS A 93 -1.58 20.84 2.44
C LYS A 93 -2.62 19.73 2.30
N TYR A 94 -2.36 18.75 1.45
CA TYR A 94 -3.35 17.73 1.10
C TYR A 94 -3.22 16.43 1.91
N PHE A 95 -2.04 16.13 2.40
CA PHE A 95 -1.78 14.89 3.13
C PHE A 95 -1.36 15.10 4.58
N GLY A 96 -0.98 16.31 4.97
CA GLY A 96 -0.43 16.56 6.31
C GLY A 96 0.90 15.82 6.55
N LYS A 97 1.69 15.62 5.49
CA LYS A 97 2.92 14.84 5.49
C LYS A 97 4.09 15.65 4.93
N SER A 98 5.30 15.10 5.04
CA SER A 98 6.52 15.71 4.48
C SER A 98 6.64 15.49 2.97
N ALA A 99 7.43 16.31 2.32
CA ALA A 99 7.79 16.12 0.91
C ALA A 99 8.44 14.75 0.66
N ALA A 100 9.29 14.30 1.57
CA ALA A 100 9.94 12.99 1.50
C ALA A 100 8.92 11.85 1.53
N TRP A 101 7.89 11.94 2.37
CA TRP A 101 6.81 10.97 2.43
C TRP A 101 6.11 10.79 1.08
N LEU A 102 5.76 11.89 0.43
CA LEU A 102 5.10 11.87 -0.87
C LEU A 102 6.05 11.38 -1.97
N SER A 103 7.25 11.90 -2.02
CA SER A 103 8.27 11.52 -3.00
C SER A 103 8.58 10.02 -2.96
N GLN A 104 8.73 9.44 -1.77
CA GLN A 104 8.95 8.00 -1.59
C GLN A 104 7.82 7.16 -2.19
N ARG A 105 6.58 7.59 -2.03
CA ARG A 105 5.40 6.88 -2.55
C ARG A 105 5.22 7.03 -4.05
N LEU A 106 5.58 8.18 -4.61
CA LEU A 106 5.56 8.40 -6.06
C LEU A 106 6.71 7.67 -6.76
N ASN A 107 7.90 7.69 -6.18
CA ASN A 107 9.10 7.04 -6.72
C ASN A 107 9.19 5.55 -6.39
N GLY A 108 8.44 5.09 -5.42
CA GLY A 108 8.51 3.72 -4.95
C GLY A 108 9.85 3.38 -4.29
N SER A 109 10.44 4.35 -3.61
CA SER A 109 11.68 4.16 -2.88
C SER A 109 11.47 3.19 -1.72
N GLU A 110 12.45 2.30 -1.52
CA GLU A 110 12.45 1.38 -0.41
C GLU A 110 12.83 2.12 0.88
N VAL A 111 11.99 1.99 1.92
CA VAL A 111 12.20 2.60 3.23
C VAL A 111 12.16 1.50 4.28
N ARG A 112 13.28 1.25 4.94
CA ARG A 112 13.44 0.20 5.97
C ARG A 112 12.98 -1.18 5.48
N GLY A 113 13.34 -1.55 4.24
CA GLY A 113 12.94 -2.81 3.63
C GLY A 113 11.49 -2.87 3.13
N HIS A 114 10.75 -1.76 3.18
CA HIS A 114 9.38 -1.67 2.71
C HIS A 114 9.24 -0.71 1.54
N VAL A 115 8.43 -1.09 0.55
CA VAL A 115 8.03 -0.23 -0.56
C VAL A 115 6.62 0.27 -0.29
N TYR A 116 6.45 1.58 -0.24
CA TYR A 116 5.15 2.22 -0.05
C TYR A 116 4.65 2.81 -1.37
N THR A 117 3.35 2.71 -1.59
CA THR A 117 2.65 3.33 -2.73
C THR A 117 1.50 4.18 -2.21
N LEU A 118 0.93 5.00 -3.08
CA LEU A 118 -0.34 5.66 -2.79
C LEU A 118 -1.47 4.65 -2.97
N ASN A 119 -2.37 4.58 -2.00
CA ASN A 119 -3.61 3.83 -2.16
C ASN A 119 -4.59 4.58 -3.09
N SER A 120 -5.72 3.98 -3.40
CA SER A 120 -6.71 4.56 -4.32
C SER A 120 -7.22 5.94 -3.87
N GLU A 121 -7.54 6.08 -2.59
CA GLU A 121 -7.97 7.34 -2.00
C GLU A 121 -6.87 8.41 -2.08
N GLN A 122 -5.65 8.04 -1.77
CA GLN A 122 -4.50 8.94 -1.85
C GLN A 122 -4.20 9.37 -3.28
N LYS A 123 -4.36 8.50 -4.27
CA LYS A 123 -4.26 8.85 -5.70
C LYS A 123 -5.32 9.88 -6.10
N ASP A 124 -6.54 9.71 -5.64
CA ASP A 124 -7.63 10.67 -5.89
C ASP A 124 -7.32 12.04 -5.27
N ILE A 125 -6.80 12.07 -4.05
CA ILE A 125 -6.37 13.30 -3.37
C ILE A 125 -5.23 13.97 -4.16
N PHE A 126 -4.23 13.21 -4.60
CA PHE A 126 -3.12 13.71 -5.40
C PHE A 126 -3.60 14.32 -6.73
N ASN A 127 -4.47 13.60 -7.45
CA ASN A 127 -5.00 14.06 -8.73
C ASN A 127 -5.82 15.34 -8.56
N ARG A 128 -6.64 15.42 -7.52
CA ARG A 128 -7.40 16.63 -7.18
C ARG A 128 -6.46 17.80 -6.85
N ALA A 129 -5.42 17.56 -6.08
CA ALA A 129 -4.41 18.56 -5.75
C ALA A 129 -3.75 19.14 -7.01
N VAL A 130 -3.33 18.29 -7.93
CA VAL A 130 -2.71 18.69 -9.20
C VAL A 130 -3.69 19.53 -10.04
N GLN A 131 -4.96 19.13 -10.12
CA GLN A 131 -5.99 19.87 -10.86
C GLN A 131 -6.26 21.25 -10.22
N GLU A 132 -6.41 21.33 -8.93
CA GLU A 132 -6.64 22.61 -8.22
C GLU A 132 -5.45 23.56 -8.37
N ILE A 133 -4.24 23.07 -8.22
CA ILE A 133 -3.01 23.85 -8.40
C ILE A 133 -2.89 24.31 -9.84
N GLY A 134 -3.12 23.43 -10.81
CA GLY A 134 -3.11 23.77 -12.23
C GLY A 134 -4.07 24.89 -12.60
N GLN A 135 -5.31 24.82 -12.10
CA GLN A 135 -6.31 25.87 -12.30
C GLN A 135 -5.85 27.20 -11.66
N ARG A 136 -5.30 27.15 -10.47
CA ARG A 136 -4.79 28.32 -9.79
C ARG A 136 -3.65 28.97 -10.56
N ILE A 137 -2.69 28.18 -11.01
CA ILE A 137 -1.54 28.67 -11.80
C ILE A 137 -2.01 29.29 -13.11
N SER A 138 -2.93 28.63 -13.82
CA SER A 138 -3.45 29.12 -15.10
C SER A 138 -4.23 30.43 -14.99
N SER A 139 -4.77 30.73 -13.81
CA SER A 139 -5.50 31.96 -13.52
C SER A 139 -4.60 33.15 -13.11
N LEU A 140 -3.31 32.88 -12.84
CA LEU A 140 -2.38 33.93 -12.41
C LEU A 140 -1.99 34.79 -13.60
N GLN A 141 -2.05 36.11 -13.41
CA GLN A 141 -1.65 37.10 -14.40
C GLN A 141 -1.00 38.28 -13.69
N LEU A 142 0.11 38.74 -14.25
CA LEU A 142 0.76 39.95 -13.77
C LEU A 142 0.18 41.17 -14.49
N ALA A 143 -0.06 42.20 -13.73
CA ALA A 143 -0.52 43.49 -14.27
C ALA A 143 0.63 44.26 -14.91
#